data_a24720379b5a833bd49549ec3dc60f1e
#
_entry.id   a24720379b5a833bd49549ec3dc60f1e
#
_cell.length_a   1.000
_cell.length_b   1.000
_cell.length_c   1.000
_cell.angle_alpha   90.00
_cell.angle_beta   90.00
_cell.angle_gamma   90.00
#
_symmetry.space_group_name_H-M   'P 1'
#
loop_
_entity.id
_entity.type
_entity.pdbx_description
1 polymer ?
#
loop_
_entity_poly.entity_id
_entity_poly.type
_entity_poly.pdbx_seq_one_letter_code
_entity_poly.pdbx_strand_id
1 'polypeptide(L)'
;MLLEDKLKNIIRDVPDFPKAGILFKDISTIMLNPELSQEVIAHLASVYKDQNIDAIAGIESRGFLFGYPLAIALKVPFILIRKKGKLPYKKISYSYELEYGSAEIEMHQDAVGSGQNVLIHDDLLATGGSAAAAAELVKSCGGSVVGFNFLVNLSFLKGDEKLNRYSKNIVNLVSY
;
A
#
# COMPACT_ATOMS: atom_id res chain seq x y z
N MET A 1 -3.68 -24.52 7.71
CA MET A 1 -3.70 -23.86 6.39
C MET A 1 -2.89 -22.58 6.53
N LEU A 2 -1.93 -22.35 5.64
CA LEU A 2 -1.11 -21.14 5.65
C LEU A 2 -1.99 -19.91 5.40
N LEU A 3 -1.58 -18.72 5.88
CA LEU A 3 -2.32 -17.48 5.66
C LEU A 3 -2.50 -17.19 4.16
N GLU A 4 -1.46 -17.40 3.36
CA GLU A 4 -1.52 -17.25 1.90
C GLU A 4 -2.63 -18.10 1.27
N ASP A 5 -2.76 -19.37 1.68
CA ASP A 5 -3.80 -20.27 1.15
C ASP A 5 -5.20 -19.77 1.52
N LYS A 6 -5.38 -19.31 2.77
CA LYS A 6 -6.65 -18.74 3.23
C LYS A 6 -7.04 -17.52 2.39
N LEU A 7 -6.07 -16.63 2.12
CA LEU A 7 -6.28 -15.43 1.31
C LEU A 7 -6.59 -15.79 -0.14
N LYS A 8 -5.85 -16.72 -0.76
CA LYS A 8 -6.13 -17.17 -2.14
C LYS A 8 -7.53 -17.75 -2.29
N ASN A 9 -8.01 -18.45 -1.26
CA ASN A 9 -9.35 -19.06 -1.29
C ASN A 9 -10.50 -18.06 -1.12
N ILE A 10 -10.26 -16.92 -0.44
CA ILE A 10 -11.32 -15.94 -0.13
C ILE A 10 -11.32 -14.75 -1.09
N ILE A 11 -10.15 -14.34 -1.62
CA ILE A 11 -10.06 -13.25 -2.59
C ILE A 11 -10.86 -13.63 -3.83
N ARG A 12 -11.81 -12.77 -4.18
CA ARG A 12 -12.74 -13.01 -5.28
C ARG A 12 -12.13 -12.61 -6.62
N ASP A 13 -12.21 -13.49 -7.59
CA ASP A 13 -11.90 -13.18 -8.98
C ASP A 13 -13.12 -12.57 -9.66
N VAL A 14 -12.93 -11.36 -10.22
CA VAL A 14 -13.95 -10.65 -11.00
C VAL A 14 -13.42 -10.48 -12.41
N PRO A 15 -13.85 -11.32 -13.36
CA PRO A 15 -13.41 -11.22 -14.74
C PRO A 15 -13.98 -9.95 -15.39
N ASP A 16 -13.24 -9.44 -16.38
CA ASP A 16 -13.62 -8.30 -17.22
C ASP A 16 -13.94 -7.00 -16.44
N PHE A 17 -13.23 -6.75 -15.33
CA PHE A 17 -13.38 -5.53 -14.54
C PHE A 17 -12.03 -4.82 -14.38
N PRO A 18 -11.93 -3.47 -14.53
CA PRO A 18 -12.96 -2.54 -15.05
C PRO A 18 -13.12 -2.58 -16.56
N LYS A 19 -12.36 -3.40 -17.28
CA LYS A 19 -12.35 -3.56 -18.73
C LYS A 19 -12.29 -5.04 -19.09
N ALA A 20 -12.78 -5.40 -20.27
CA ALA A 20 -12.65 -6.73 -20.85
C ALA A 20 -11.17 -7.19 -20.84
N GLY A 21 -10.94 -8.44 -20.47
CA GLY A 21 -9.62 -9.07 -20.41
C GLY A 21 -8.85 -8.83 -19.08
N ILE A 22 -9.35 -8.04 -18.15
CA ILE A 22 -8.75 -7.83 -16.82
C ILE A 22 -9.42 -8.76 -15.80
N LEU A 23 -8.62 -9.54 -15.09
CA LEU A 23 -9.07 -10.32 -13.94
C LEU A 23 -8.77 -9.53 -12.65
N PHE A 24 -9.80 -8.88 -12.12
CA PHE A 24 -9.67 -8.07 -10.91
C PHE A 24 -9.71 -8.94 -9.65
N LYS A 25 -8.78 -8.69 -8.73
CA LYS A 25 -8.71 -9.37 -7.42
C LYS A 25 -9.44 -8.53 -6.37
N ASP A 26 -10.64 -8.94 -6.01
CA ASP A 26 -11.48 -8.24 -5.03
C ASP A 26 -11.13 -8.69 -3.61
N ILE A 27 -10.47 -7.82 -2.87
CA ILE A 27 -10.08 -8.05 -1.46
C ILE A 27 -11.21 -7.78 -0.46
N SER A 28 -12.36 -7.25 -0.91
CA SER A 28 -13.47 -6.90 -0.01
C SER A 28 -13.98 -8.11 0.77
N THR A 29 -13.84 -9.29 0.21
CA THR A 29 -14.18 -10.57 0.84
C THR A 29 -13.36 -10.88 2.09
N ILE A 30 -12.12 -10.35 2.21
CA ILE A 30 -11.30 -10.50 3.43
C ILE A 30 -11.99 -9.76 4.59
N MET A 31 -12.50 -8.55 4.34
CA MET A 31 -13.14 -7.70 5.36
C MET A 31 -14.49 -8.26 5.83
N LEU A 32 -15.13 -9.13 5.04
CA LEU A 32 -16.33 -9.85 5.46
C LEU A 32 -16.04 -11.01 6.42
N ASN A 33 -14.76 -11.31 6.65
CA ASN A 33 -14.30 -12.33 7.61
C ASN A 33 -13.43 -11.64 8.69
N PRO A 34 -14.01 -11.29 9.86
CA PRO A 34 -13.29 -10.57 10.91
C PRO A 34 -12.09 -11.32 11.47
N GLU A 35 -12.19 -12.65 11.61
CA GLU A 35 -11.09 -13.47 12.11
C GLU A 35 -9.90 -13.46 11.14
N LEU A 36 -10.15 -13.59 9.85
CA LEU A 36 -9.10 -13.53 8.84
C LEU A 36 -8.50 -12.11 8.74
N SER A 37 -9.32 -11.06 8.86
CA SER A 37 -8.82 -9.68 8.90
C SER A 37 -7.87 -9.45 10.08
N GLN A 38 -8.23 -9.96 11.26
CA GLN A 38 -7.35 -9.91 12.44
C GLN A 38 -6.08 -10.71 12.25
N GLU A 39 -6.16 -11.91 11.65
CA GLU A 39 -4.99 -12.74 11.34
C GLU A 39 -4.02 -12.02 10.37
N VAL A 40 -4.55 -11.34 9.35
CA VAL A 40 -3.77 -10.51 8.42
C VAL A 40 -3.02 -9.42 9.17
N ILE A 41 -3.70 -8.64 10.02
CA ILE A 41 -3.08 -7.56 10.78
C ILE A 41 -2.04 -8.11 11.74
N ALA A 42 -2.34 -9.18 12.47
CA ALA A 42 -1.40 -9.80 13.41
C ALA A 42 -0.14 -10.32 12.71
N HIS A 43 -0.31 -10.94 11.53
CA HIS A 43 0.81 -11.41 10.71
C HIS A 43 1.69 -10.24 10.25
N LEU A 44 1.10 -9.19 9.66
CA LEU A 44 1.84 -8.00 9.22
C LEU A 44 2.55 -7.32 10.40
N ALA A 45 1.88 -7.17 11.53
CA ALA A 45 2.50 -6.60 12.73
C ALA A 45 3.70 -7.45 13.20
N SER A 46 3.62 -8.78 13.11
CA SER A 46 4.73 -9.67 13.46
C SER A 46 5.94 -9.52 12.53
N VAL A 47 5.71 -9.26 11.24
CA VAL A 47 6.76 -9.01 10.24
C VAL A 47 7.52 -7.72 10.54
N TYR A 48 6.82 -6.70 11.03
CA TYR A 48 7.38 -5.36 11.18
C TYR A 48 7.75 -4.96 12.61
N LYS A 49 7.41 -5.74 13.64
CA LYS A 49 7.58 -5.40 15.06
C LYS A 49 9.01 -5.01 15.46
N ASP A 50 10.01 -5.60 14.80
CA ASP A 50 11.43 -5.37 15.10
C ASP A 50 12.11 -4.46 14.05
N GLN A 51 11.33 -3.87 13.15
CA GLN A 51 11.83 -2.93 12.15
C GLN A 51 11.66 -1.48 12.65
N ASN A 52 12.64 -0.63 12.32
CA ASN A 52 12.58 0.78 12.70
C ASN A 52 11.65 1.54 11.75
N ILE A 53 10.34 1.51 12.04
CA ILE A 53 9.28 2.18 11.29
C ILE A 53 8.73 3.30 12.17
N ASP A 54 8.79 4.55 11.68
CA ASP A 54 8.29 5.72 12.38
C ASP A 54 6.84 6.08 11.98
N ALA A 55 6.41 5.68 10.78
CA ALA A 55 5.05 5.90 10.29
C ALA A 55 4.68 4.93 9.17
N ILE A 56 3.37 4.75 8.96
CA ILE A 56 2.82 4.03 7.79
C ILE A 56 2.09 5.02 6.90
N ALA A 57 2.43 5.05 5.62
CA ALA A 57 1.72 5.82 4.60
C ALA A 57 0.81 4.91 3.79
N GLY A 58 -0.50 5.12 3.89
CA GLY A 58 -1.50 4.34 3.15
C GLY A 58 -2.01 5.09 1.92
N ILE A 59 -2.18 4.37 0.81
CA ILE A 59 -2.63 4.95 -0.47
C ILE A 59 -4.15 4.80 -0.61
N GLU A 60 -4.83 5.91 -0.93
CA GLU A 60 -6.29 5.94 -1.13
C GLU A 60 -6.72 4.97 -2.23
N SER A 61 -7.79 4.23 -2.00
CA SER A 61 -8.59 4.17 -0.79
C SER A 61 -8.40 2.83 -0.06
N ARG A 62 -8.13 1.75 -0.77
CA ARG A 62 -8.05 0.38 -0.21
C ARG A 62 -6.81 0.17 0.65
N GLY A 63 -5.72 0.92 0.39
CA GLY A 63 -4.55 0.93 1.26
C GLY A 63 -4.83 1.45 2.68
N PHE A 64 -5.95 2.15 2.91
CA PHE A 64 -6.34 2.57 4.26
C PHE A 64 -6.90 1.42 5.10
N LEU A 65 -7.53 0.43 4.47
CA LEU A 65 -8.32 -0.60 5.15
C LEU A 65 -7.46 -1.50 6.06
N PHE A 66 -6.26 -1.81 5.64
CA PHE A 66 -5.30 -2.60 6.43
C PHE A 66 -4.12 -1.75 6.92
N GLY A 67 -3.80 -0.65 6.24
CA GLY A 67 -2.72 0.25 6.63
C GLY A 67 -2.97 0.93 7.99
N TYR A 68 -4.18 1.46 8.22
CA TYR A 68 -4.52 2.10 9.48
C TYR A 68 -4.57 1.11 10.66
N PRO A 69 -5.24 -0.05 10.56
CA PRO A 69 -5.13 -1.08 11.60
C PRO A 69 -3.71 -1.56 11.88
N LEU A 70 -2.86 -1.68 10.85
CA LEU A 70 -1.45 -2.02 11.02
C LEU A 70 -0.69 -0.93 11.79
N ALA A 71 -0.94 0.35 11.49
CA ALA A 71 -0.34 1.47 12.21
C ALA A 71 -0.71 1.45 13.71
N ILE A 72 -1.98 1.17 14.02
CA ILE A 72 -2.43 0.99 15.42
C ILE A 72 -1.69 -0.19 16.09
N ALA A 73 -1.58 -1.33 15.42
CA ALA A 73 -0.91 -2.52 15.95
C ALA A 73 0.57 -2.28 16.23
N LEU A 74 1.24 -1.50 15.39
CA LEU A 74 2.65 -1.10 15.55
C LEU A 74 2.84 0.13 16.43
N LYS A 75 1.75 0.82 16.83
CA LYS A 75 1.76 2.06 17.64
C LYS A 75 2.52 3.21 16.97
N VAL A 76 2.37 3.35 15.66
CA VAL A 76 2.98 4.41 14.86
C VAL A 76 1.91 5.27 14.17
N PRO A 77 2.21 6.52 13.80
CA PRO A 77 1.32 7.38 13.02
C PRO A 77 0.92 6.76 11.68
N PHE A 78 -0.29 7.13 11.21
CA PHE A 78 -0.77 6.78 9.87
C PHE A 78 -0.88 8.03 9.01
N ILE A 79 -0.26 8.01 7.84
CA ILE A 79 -0.19 9.11 6.87
C ILE A 79 -1.14 8.81 5.71
N LEU A 80 -2.02 9.77 5.40
CA LEU A 80 -2.94 9.65 4.28
C LEU A 80 -2.26 10.11 2.98
N ILE A 81 -2.18 9.23 2.00
CA ILE A 81 -1.87 9.58 0.62
C ILE A 81 -3.14 9.48 -0.19
N ARG A 82 -3.59 10.61 -0.75
CA ARG A 82 -4.89 10.72 -1.40
C ARG A 82 -4.79 11.20 -2.84
N LYS A 83 -5.82 10.89 -3.62
CA LYS A 83 -5.99 11.47 -4.96
C LYS A 83 -6.15 12.98 -4.87
N LYS A 84 -5.71 13.69 -5.91
CA LYS A 84 -5.78 15.16 -6.01
C LYS A 84 -7.13 15.71 -5.59
N GLY A 85 -7.09 16.78 -4.79
CA GLY A 85 -8.27 17.52 -4.34
C GLY A 85 -9.03 16.87 -3.17
N LYS A 86 -8.51 15.75 -2.60
CA LYS A 86 -9.18 15.06 -1.49
C LYS A 86 -8.66 15.45 -0.10
N LEU A 87 -7.47 16.07 -0.01
CA LEU A 87 -6.89 16.52 1.25
C LEU A 87 -7.19 18.01 1.48
N PRO A 88 -7.68 18.39 2.67
CA PRO A 88 -7.68 19.78 3.13
C PRO A 88 -6.26 20.20 3.55
N TYR A 89 -6.09 21.50 3.88
CA TYR A 89 -4.86 22.05 4.43
C TYR A 89 -3.67 22.05 3.44
N LYS A 90 -2.47 22.43 3.94
CA LYS A 90 -1.24 22.49 3.15
C LYS A 90 -0.76 21.10 2.77
N LYS A 91 -0.50 20.92 1.51
CA LYS A 91 -0.15 19.62 0.93
C LYS A 91 0.90 19.76 -0.16
N ILE A 92 1.58 18.67 -0.42
CA ILE A 92 2.43 18.48 -1.58
C ILE A 92 1.76 17.45 -2.50
N SER A 93 2.05 17.52 -3.78
CA SER A 93 1.51 16.58 -4.76
C SER A 93 2.59 16.02 -5.66
N TYR A 94 2.32 14.84 -6.21
CA TYR A 94 3.17 14.17 -7.18
C TYR A 94 2.31 13.57 -8.29
N SER A 95 2.63 13.95 -9.54
CA SER A 95 1.99 13.41 -10.74
C SER A 95 2.77 12.23 -11.27
N TYR A 96 2.08 11.19 -11.71
CA TYR A 96 2.68 10.02 -12.31
C TYR A 96 1.85 9.52 -13.51
N GLU A 97 2.55 8.89 -14.45
CA GLU A 97 1.92 8.36 -15.65
C GLU A 97 1.21 7.03 -15.35
N LEU A 98 0.05 6.89 -15.94
CA LEU A 98 -0.71 5.64 -16.05
C LEU A 98 -0.52 5.07 -17.44
N GLU A 99 -0.98 3.84 -17.66
CA GLU A 99 -1.05 3.25 -19.01
C GLU A 99 -1.86 4.13 -19.97
N TYR A 100 -2.89 4.82 -19.46
CA TYR A 100 -3.67 5.82 -20.18
C TYR A 100 -3.84 7.07 -19.32
N GLY A 101 -3.14 8.16 -19.70
CA GLY A 101 -3.19 9.44 -18.99
C GLY A 101 -2.26 9.54 -17.79
N SER A 102 -2.55 10.47 -16.91
CA SER A 102 -1.78 10.71 -15.68
C SER A 102 -2.70 10.73 -14.46
N ALA A 103 -2.14 10.41 -13.31
CA ALA A 103 -2.79 10.57 -12.02
C ALA A 103 -1.92 11.44 -11.11
N GLU A 104 -2.53 12.07 -10.13
CA GLU A 104 -1.86 12.90 -9.14
C GLU A 104 -2.33 12.52 -7.75
N ILE A 105 -1.38 12.34 -6.85
CA ILE A 105 -1.64 12.03 -5.44
C ILE A 105 -1.04 13.13 -4.56
N GLU A 106 -1.61 13.29 -3.38
CA GLU A 106 -1.30 14.35 -2.42
C GLU A 106 -1.02 13.76 -1.04
N MET A 107 -0.14 14.42 -0.31
CA MET A 107 0.16 14.15 1.10
C MET A 107 0.26 15.50 1.84
N HIS A 108 -0.13 15.55 3.11
CA HIS A 108 0.08 16.76 3.92
C HIS A 108 1.56 17.06 4.04
N GLN A 109 1.93 18.35 3.92
CA GLN A 109 3.32 18.79 3.92
C GLN A 109 4.03 18.52 5.25
N ASP A 110 3.28 18.48 6.34
CA ASP A 110 3.75 18.25 7.71
C ASP A 110 3.54 16.79 8.19
N ALA A 111 3.15 15.88 7.29
CA ALA A 111 2.88 14.49 7.67
C ALA A 111 4.14 13.66 7.91
N VAL A 112 5.26 14.05 7.31
CA VAL A 112 6.54 13.34 7.43
C VAL A 112 7.61 14.30 7.95
N GLY A 113 8.23 13.96 9.06
CA GLY A 113 9.40 14.67 9.57
C GLY A 113 10.69 14.23 8.87
N SER A 114 11.68 15.12 8.86
CA SER A 114 12.99 14.83 8.28
C SER A 114 13.63 13.60 8.95
N GLY A 115 14.11 12.66 8.15
CA GLY A 115 14.77 11.43 8.59
C GLY A 115 13.82 10.33 9.09
N GLN A 116 12.50 10.53 9.11
CA GLN A 116 11.56 9.48 9.50
C GLN A 116 11.54 8.32 8.52
N ASN A 117 11.47 7.11 9.06
CA ASN A 117 11.38 5.86 8.33
C ASN A 117 9.90 5.52 8.07
N VAL A 118 9.48 5.57 6.82
CA VAL A 118 8.09 5.37 6.41
C VAL A 118 7.93 4.05 5.67
N LEU A 119 7.01 3.21 6.14
CA LEU A 119 6.50 2.05 5.40
C LEU A 119 5.32 2.48 4.54
N ILE A 120 5.37 2.20 3.24
CA ILE A 120 4.26 2.49 2.32
C ILE A 120 3.37 1.24 2.19
N HIS A 121 2.07 1.43 2.38
CA HIS A 121 1.08 0.35 2.27
C HIS A 121 0.01 0.65 1.23
N ASP A 122 -0.28 -0.35 0.40
CA ASP A 122 -1.47 -0.40 -0.45
C ASP A 122 -2.04 -1.83 -0.45
N ASP A 123 -3.23 -2.01 -0.96
CA ASP A 123 -3.85 -3.34 -1.01
C ASP A 123 -3.25 -4.22 -2.11
N LEU A 124 -2.88 -3.64 -3.25
CA LEU A 124 -2.45 -4.39 -4.42
C LEU A 124 -1.27 -3.72 -5.12
N LEU A 125 -0.25 -4.50 -5.43
CA LEU A 125 0.85 -4.13 -6.31
C LEU A 125 0.55 -4.59 -7.73
N ALA A 126 0.30 -3.63 -8.61
CA ALA A 126 0.21 -3.85 -10.06
C ALA A 126 1.52 -3.39 -10.74
N THR A 127 1.50 -2.29 -11.45
CA THR A 127 2.69 -1.72 -12.11
C THR A 127 3.61 -0.93 -11.18
N GLY A 128 3.21 -0.73 -9.92
CA GLY A 128 3.97 0.01 -8.91
C GLY A 128 3.96 1.55 -9.06
N GLY A 129 3.14 2.09 -9.98
CA GLY A 129 3.10 3.53 -10.24
C GLY A 129 2.69 4.36 -9.03
N SER A 130 1.55 4.01 -8.39
CA SER A 130 1.03 4.72 -7.20
C SER A 130 2.00 4.63 -6.02
N ALA A 131 2.56 3.43 -5.77
CA ALA A 131 3.51 3.24 -4.67
C ALA A 131 4.83 3.99 -4.91
N ALA A 132 5.32 4.06 -6.16
CA ALA A 132 6.48 4.86 -6.51
C ALA A 132 6.21 6.37 -6.33
N ALA A 133 5.04 6.85 -6.74
CA ALA A 133 4.62 8.23 -6.52
C ALA A 133 4.52 8.58 -5.02
N ALA A 134 3.99 7.67 -4.21
CA ALA A 134 3.95 7.79 -2.75
C ALA A 134 5.36 7.88 -2.16
N ALA A 135 6.32 7.10 -2.67
CA ALA A 135 7.71 7.15 -2.25
C ALA A 135 8.35 8.52 -2.56
N GLU A 136 8.04 9.11 -3.71
CA GLU A 136 8.54 10.46 -4.05
C GLU A 136 7.97 11.53 -3.11
N LEU A 137 6.68 11.44 -2.71
CA LEU A 137 6.11 12.35 -1.72
C LEU A 137 6.83 12.25 -0.36
N VAL A 138 7.05 11.04 0.14
CA VAL A 138 7.77 10.81 1.40
C VAL A 138 9.17 11.42 1.33
N LYS A 139 9.92 11.16 0.26
CA LYS A 139 11.27 11.71 0.06
C LYS A 139 11.28 13.23 -0.05
N SER A 140 10.27 13.83 -0.70
CA SER A 140 10.14 15.28 -0.84
C SER A 140 9.96 15.99 0.50
N CYS A 141 9.46 15.30 1.54
CA CYS A 141 9.39 15.79 2.91
C CYS A 141 10.63 15.47 3.74
N GLY A 142 11.66 14.84 3.15
CA GLY A 142 12.88 14.45 3.84
C GLY A 142 12.79 13.13 4.61
N GLY A 143 11.75 12.34 4.40
CA GLY A 143 11.62 10.99 4.93
C GLY A 143 12.37 9.94 4.11
N SER A 144 12.52 8.76 4.69
CA SER A 144 13.12 7.58 4.09
C SER A 144 12.05 6.49 3.89
N VAL A 145 11.99 5.89 2.72
CA VAL A 145 11.11 4.74 2.45
C VAL A 145 11.84 3.47 2.88
N VAL A 146 11.41 2.86 3.98
CA VAL A 146 12.06 1.66 4.53
C VAL A 146 11.47 0.36 3.99
N GLY A 147 10.32 0.42 3.34
CA GLY A 147 9.71 -0.73 2.69
C GLY A 147 8.35 -0.43 2.08
N PHE A 148 7.84 -1.45 1.42
CA PHE A 148 6.51 -1.48 0.86
C PHE A 148 5.77 -2.73 1.34
N ASN A 149 4.48 -2.60 1.58
CA ASN A 149 3.63 -3.69 1.97
C ASN A 149 2.36 -3.73 1.13
N PHE A 150 2.02 -4.91 0.63
CA PHE A 150 0.80 -5.15 -0.14
C PHE A 150 0.14 -6.44 0.35
N LEU A 151 -1.18 -6.53 0.22
CA LEU A 151 -1.88 -7.79 0.40
C LEU A 151 -1.69 -8.69 -0.81
N VAL A 152 -1.83 -8.11 -2.00
CA VAL A 152 -1.77 -8.82 -3.29
C VAL A 152 -0.66 -8.26 -4.17
N ASN A 153 0.12 -9.14 -4.78
CA ASN A 153 1.06 -8.82 -5.85
C ASN A 153 0.62 -9.48 -7.16
N LEU A 154 0.45 -8.68 -8.21
CA LEU A 154 0.30 -9.16 -9.58
C LEU A 154 1.69 -9.26 -10.22
N SER A 155 2.40 -10.35 -9.96
CA SER A 155 3.82 -10.52 -10.28
C SER A 155 4.16 -10.38 -11.77
N PHE A 156 3.22 -10.74 -12.63
CA PHE A 156 3.36 -10.61 -14.09
C PHE A 156 3.46 -9.14 -14.57
N LEU A 157 3.05 -8.16 -13.76
CA LEU A 157 3.17 -6.73 -14.04
C LEU A 157 4.49 -6.11 -13.57
N LYS A 158 5.32 -6.89 -12.84
CA LYS A 158 6.67 -6.51 -12.40
C LYS A 158 6.76 -5.17 -11.66
N GLY A 159 5.75 -4.85 -10.86
CA GLY A 159 5.70 -3.61 -10.09
C GLY A 159 6.83 -3.48 -9.08
N ASP A 160 7.33 -4.59 -8.55
CA ASP A 160 8.46 -4.67 -7.64
C ASP A 160 9.76 -4.14 -8.26
N GLU A 161 10.01 -4.38 -9.54
CA GLU A 161 11.19 -3.85 -10.24
C GLU A 161 11.24 -2.31 -10.15
N LYS A 162 10.08 -1.63 -10.29
CA LYS A 162 9.97 -0.18 -10.17
C LYS A 162 10.24 0.31 -8.74
N LEU A 163 9.84 -0.45 -7.73
CA LEU A 163 9.95 -0.07 -6.32
C LEU A 163 11.35 -0.34 -5.74
N ASN A 164 12.11 -1.26 -6.32
CA ASN A 164 13.44 -1.64 -5.86
C ASN A 164 14.44 -0.48 -5.77
N ARG A 165 14.21 0.60 -6.52
CA ARG A 165 15.03 1.81 -6.44
C ARG A 165 14.84 2.62 -5.15
N TYR A 166 13.73 2.39 -4.42
CA TYR A 166 13.44 3.04 -3.15
C TYR A 166 13.78 2.14 -1.97
N SER A 167 13.33 0.90 -2.02
CA SER A 167 13.61 -0.13 -1.02
C SER A 167 13.45 -1.53 -1.64
N LYS A 168 14.32 -2.45 -1.24
CA LYS A 168 14.22 -3.88 -1.58
C LYS A 168 13.32 -4.64 -0.59
N ASN A 169 12.91 -4.00 0.50
CA ASN A 169 11.99 -4.57 1.48
C ASN A 169 10.56 -4.44 0.96
N ILE A 170 10.12 -5.40 0.16
CA ILE A 170 8.77 -5.47 -0.39
C ILE A 170 8.11 -6.75 0.12
N VAL A 171 7.07 -6.58 0.93
CA VAL A 171 6.32 -7.69 1.53
C VAL A 171 4.95 -7.81 0.87
N ASN A 172 4.64 -8.97 0.36
CA ASN A 172 3.35 -9.33 -0.23
C ASN A 172 2.79 -10.55 0.49
N LEU A 173 1.48 -10.58 0.78
CA LEU A 173 0.86 -11.73 1.44
C LEU A 173 0.47 -12.83 0.44
N VAL A 174 0.08 -12.42 -0.77
CA VAL A 174 -0.34 -13.31 -1.87
C VAL A 174 0.24 -12.82 -3.18
N SER A 175 0.73 -13.73 -4.01
CA SER A 175 1.17 -13.43 -5.38
C SER A 175 0.38 -14.24 -6.41
N TYR A 176 0.06 -13.59 -7.53
CA TYR A 176 -0.58 -14.18 -8.69
C TYR A 176 0.26 -13.99 -9.95
#